data_76e74ca449ede83e10bd120a6839d665
#
_entry.id   76e74ca449ede83e10bd120a6839d665
#
_cell.length_a   1.000
_cell.length_b   1.000
_cell.length_c   1.000
_cell.angle_alpha   90.00
_cell.angle_beta   90.00
_cell.angle_gamma   90.00
#
_symmetry.space_group_name_H-M   'P 1'
#
loop_
_entity.id
_entity.type
_entity.pdbx_description
1 polymer ?
#
loop_
_entity_poly.entity_id
_entity_poly.type
_entity_poly.pdbx_seq_one_letter_code
_entity_poly.pdbx_strand_id
1 'polypeptide(L)'
;MQNNKNVAVWTLQLVKYFMFSKDYLQIGIVNDLTQIISKNQYWLVNKENKDYPIVHISDFNDQFRNNNQPIIEETVNKIAELVGLDQVKVLDISFSDEASNASFETIDYIQLHPNKDVPENVSKAFPEINSVIYDVTDQDSEIKKLNKELTQLFMKKQKSMRKKINQGRLKENLCVTFVVPCIICVLMWAAVNIMAYVLDTDSINTAIFLGAYYKAFITIFHQFFRLFTGGFIHLGLLHLLCNMIALFDIGKEIGRAHV
;
A
#
# COMPACT_ATOMS: atom_id res chain seq x y z
N MET A 1 13.12 11.99 -36.01
CA MET A 1 13.81 11.21 -34.99
C MET A 1 14.22 12.05 -33.76
N GLN A 2 14.66 13.30 -33.93
CA GLN A 2 15.10 14.15 -32.83
C GLN A 2 13.94 14.59 -31.91
N ASN A 3 12.77 14.85 -32.47
CA ASN A 3 11.56 15.26 -31.72
C ASN A 3 11.12 14.18 -30.72
N ASN A 4 11.16 12.89 -31.06
CA ASN A 4 10.78 11.78 -30.20
C ASN A 4 11.68 11.61 -28.95
N LYS A 5 12.97 11.98 -29.04
CA LYS A 5 13.90 11.89 -27.91
C LYS A 5 13.70 13.01 -26.91
N ASN A 6 13.37 14.23 -27.37
CA ASN A 6 13.02 15.34 -26.48
C ASN A 6 11.76 15.01 -25.66
N VAL A 7 10.71 14.50 -26.32
CA VAL A 7 9.48 14.07 -25.64
C VAL A 7 9.79 13.03 -24.56
N ALA A 8 10.65 12.06 -24.82
CA ALA A 8 11.03 11.08 -23.82
C ALA A 8 11.78 11.71 -22.62
N VAL A 9 12.63 12.70 -22.85
CA VAL A 9 13.31 13.43 -21.76
C VAL A 9 12.31 14.21 -20.93
N TRP A 10 11.43 15.00 -21.56
CA TRP A 10 10.41 15.81 -20.89
C TRP A 10 9.44 14.94 -20.08
N THR A 11 9.03 13.80 -20.65
CA THR A 11 8.20 12.81 -19.93
C THR A 11 8.87 12.36 -18.63
N LEU A 12 10.15 11.96 -18.68
CA LEU A 12 10.88 11.51 -17.51
C LEU A 12 11.14 12.63 -16.49
N GLN A 13 11.37 13.87 -16.95
CA GLN A 13 11.49 15.04 -16.08
C GLN A 13 10.19 15.29 -15.32
N LEU A 14 9.03 15.24 -16.00
CA LEU A 14 7.72 15.38 -15.34
C LEU A 14 7.41 14.25 -14.39
N VAL A 15 7.64 12.99 -14.77
CA VAL A 15 7.45 11.85 -13.88
C VAL A 15 8.30 12.02 -12.61
N LYS A 16 9.55 12.45 -12.77
CA LYS A 16 10.42 12.74 -11.63
C LYS A 16 9.85 13.85 -10.74
N TYR A 17 9.38 14.95 -11.31
CA TYR A 17 8.77 16.05 -10.59
C TYR A 17 7.54 15.62 -9.78
N PHE A 18 6.58 14.96 -10.42
CA PHE A 18 5.39 14.51 -9.72
C PHE A 18 5.68 13.50 -8.64
N MET A 19 6.56 12.53 -8.88
CA MET A 19 6.91 11.51 -7.89
C MET A 19 7.70 12.05 -6.70
N PHE A 20 8.53 13.07 -6.91
CA PHE A 20 9.45 13.58 -5.88
C PHE A 20 8.96 14.81 -5.16
N SER A 21 8.55 15.82 -5.94
CA SER A 21 8.20 17.12 -5.38
C SER A 21 6.74 17.19 -4.98
N LYS A 22 5.89 16.34 -5.57
CA LYS A 22 4.44 16.35 -5.34
C LYS A 22 3.89 15.03 -4.77
N ASP A 23 4.75 14.09 -4.38
CA ASP A 23 4.42 12.83 -3.72
C ASP A 23 3.44 11.91 -4.46
N TYR A 24 3.38 12.01 -5.78
CA TYR A 24 2.59 11.08 -6.58
C TYR A 24 3.23 9.69 -6.61
N LEU A 25 2.38 8.67 -6.71
CA LEU A 25 2.75 7.28 -6.86
C LEU A 25 2.44 6.82 -8.28
N GLN A 26 3.39 6.17 -8.93
CA GLN A 26 3.13 5.53 -10.21
C GLN A 26 2.29 4.28 -10.01
N ILE A 27 1.19 4.17 -10.77
CA ILE A 27 0.37 2.96 -10.81
C ILE A 27 0.70 2.22 -12.11
N GLY A 28 1.08 0.94 -11.96
CA GLY A 28 1.16 0.02 -13.09
C GLY A 28 -0.23 -0.54 -13.39
N ILE A 29 -0.81 -0.12 -14.51
CA ILE A 29 -2.07 -0.69 -14.98
C ILE A 29 -1.73 -1.90 -15.84
N VAL A 30 -1.99 -3.09 -15.33
CA VAL A 30 -1.92 -4.34 -16.09
C VAL A 30 -3.33 -4.62 -16.63
N ASN A 31 -3.61 -4.15 -17.84
CA ASN A 31 -4.84 -4.48 -18.57
C ASN A 31 -4.48 -5.03 -19.95
N ASP A 32 -5.37 -5.82 -20.53
CA ASP A 32 -5.30 -6.23 -21.93
C ASP A 32 -5.21 -5.03 -22.89
N LEU A 33 -5.63 -3.86 -22.43
CA LEU A 33 -5.55 -2.56 -23.09
C LEU A 33 -4.11 -2.01 -23.19
N THR A 34 -3.20 -2.38 -22.27
CA THR A 34 -1.79 -1.92 -22.33
C THR A 34 -1.01 -2.54 -23.48
N GLN A 35 -1.52 -3.60 -24.11
CA GLN A 35 -0.94 -4.15 -25.35
C GLN A 35 -1.21 -3.30 -26.58
N ILE A 36 -2.29 -2.50 -26.56
CA ILE A 36 -2.72 -1.64 -27.67
C ILE A 36 -2.18 -0.24 -27.54
N ILE A 37 -1.89 0.22 -26.30
CA ILE A 37 -1.53 1.60 -25.98
C ILE A 37 -0.04 1.70 -25.75
N SER A 38 0.60 2.70 -26.37
CA SER A 38 2.03 2.93 -26.44
C SER A 38 2.78 2.72 -25.12
N LYS A 39 4.04 2.30 -25.20
CA LYS A 39 4.92 2.05 -24.04
C LYS A 39 5.27 3.32 -23.25
N ASN A 40 4.86 4.50 -23.72
CA ASN A 40 5.28 5.80 -23.19
C ASN A 40 4.14 6.53 -22.48
N GLN A 41 3.43 5.85 -21.57
CA GLN A 41 2.41 6.48 -20.75
C GLN A 41 2.65 6.22 -19.27
N TYR A 42 2.35 7.20 -18.44
CA TYR A 42 2.51 7.14 -16.99
C TYR A 42 1.24 7.59 -16.30
N TRP A 43 0.71 6.76 -15.41
CA TRP A 43 -0.40 7.09 -14.55
C TRP A 43 0.13 7.33 -13.13
N LEU A 44 -0.09 8.53 -12.63
CA LEU A 44 0.43 8.98 -11.34
C LEU A 44 -0.74 9.40 -10.46
N VAL A 45 -0.72 9.00 -9.19
CA VAL A 45 -1.83 9.25 -8.25
C VAL A 45 -1.31 9.79 -6.93
N ASN A 46 -2.02 10.83 -6.43
CA ASN A 46 -1.87 11.37 -5.09
C ASN A 46 -3.25 11.69 -4.50
N LYS A 47 -3.70 10.88 -3.54
CA LYS A 47 -5.00 11.06 -2.85
C LYS A 47 -5.12 12.36 -2.07
N GLU A 48 -4.00 12.92 -1.63
CA GLU A 48 -3.98 14.14 -0.81
C GLU A 48 -4.13 15.40 -1.66
N ASN A 49 -3.85 15.31 -2.98
CA ASN A 49 -4.07 16.40 -3.90
C ASN A 49 -5.54 16.47 -4.30
N LYS A 50 -6.23 17.54 -3.89
CA LYS A 50 -7.66 17.74 -4.15
C LYS A 50 -7.95 18.27 -5.55
N ASP A 51 -7.01 18.99 -6.15
CA ASP A 51 -7.21 19.60 -7.46
C ASP A 51 -7.04 18.59 -8.59
N TYR A 52 -5.96 17.78 -8.53
CA TYR A 52 -5.66 16.76 -9.53
C TYR A 52 -5.15 15.49 -8.86
N PRO A 53 -6.02 14.66 -8.29
CA PRO A 53 -5.61 13.41 -7.65
C PRO A 53 -4.99 12.40 -8.61
N ILE A 54 -5.30 12.51 -9.92
CA ILE A 54 -4.72 11.68 -10.97
C ILE A 54 -4.03 12.58 -12.00
N VAL A 55 -2.81 12.21 -12.37
CA VAL A 55 -2.05 12.81 -13.47
C VAL A 55 -1.68 11.73 -14.47
N HIS A 56 -2.07 11.93 -15.72
CA HIS A 56 -1.69 11.10 -16.86
C HIS A 56 -0.67 11.85 -17.71
N ILE A 57 0.43 11.22 -18.06
CA ILE A 57 1.46 11.77 -18.94
C ILE A 57 1.64 10.81 -20.09
N SER A 58 1.48 11.30 -21.33
CA SER A 58 1.57 10.48 -22.53
C SER A 58 2.12 11.25 -23.74
N ASP A 59 2.55 10.50 -24.75
CA ASP A 59 2.92 11.02 -26.07
C ASP A 59 1.76 11.02 -27.08
N PHE A 60 0.51 10.86 -26.59
CA PHE A 60 -0.68 10.76 -27.43
C PHE A 60 -1.01 12.10 -28.10
N ASN A 61 -1.32 12.05 -29.39
CA ASN A 61 -1.91 13.16 -30.10
C ASN A 61 -3.44 13.20 -29.91
N ASP A 62 -4.07 14.30 -30.32
CA ASP A 62 -5.51 14.50 -30.15
C ASP A 62 -6.35 13.48 -30.89
N GLN A 63 -5.93 13.08 -32.09
CA GLN A 63 -6.65 12.07 -32.87
C GLN A 63 -6.68 10.72 -32.13
N PHE A 64 -5.57 10.32 -31.52
CA PHE A 64 -5.50 9.10 -30.74
C PHE A 64 -6.38 9.19 -29.49
N ARG A 65 -6.36 10.34 -28.79
CA ARG A 65 -7.20 10.56 -27.61
C ARG A 65 -8.68 10.49 -27.93
N ASN A 66 -9.12 11.21 -28.97
CA ASN A 66 -10.51 11.23 -29.39
C ASN A 66 -11.01 9.82 -29.78
N ASN A 67 -10.18 9.02 -30.46
CA ASN A 67 -10.52 7.68 -30.88
C ASN A 67 -10.56 6.68 -29.69
N ASN A 68 -9.83 6.96 -28.63
CA ASN A 68 -9.68 6.04 -27.47
C ASN A 68 -10.26 6.63 -26.18
N GLN A 69 -11.05 7.69 -26.26
CA GLN A 69 -11.69 8.33 -25.11
C GLN A 69 -12.39 7.35 -24.16
N PRO A 70 -13.24 6.41 -24.62
CA PRO A 70 -13.93 5.50 -23.71
C PRO A 70 -12.94 4.63 -22.91
N ILE A 71 -11.81 4.27 -23.50
CA ILE A 71 -10.77 3.46 -22.87
C ILE A 71 -10.03 4.26 -21.79
N ILE A 72 -9.75 5.54 -22.07
CA ILE A 72 -9.12 6.45 -21.11
C ILE A 72 -10.04 6.66 -19.92
N GLU A 73 -11.34 6.93 -20.14
CA GLU A 73 -12.33 7.09 -19.08
C GLU A 73 -12.51 5.82 -18.25
N GLU A 74 -12.59 4.64 -18.88
CA GLU A 74 -12.64 3.36 -18.16
C GLU A 74 -11.40 3.14 -17.28
N THR A 75 -10.24 3.50 -17.81
CA THR A 75 -8.97 3.41 -17.06
C THR A 75 -8.96 4.34 -15.85
N VAL A 76 -9.42 5.58 -16.02
CA VAL A 76 -9.58 6.56 -14.95
C VAL A 76 -10.52 6.04 -13.86
N ASN A 77 -11.67 5.50 -14.25
CA ASN A 77 -12.64 4.94 -13.30
C ASN A 77 -12.07 3.74 -12.52
N LYS A 78 -11.33 2.85 -13.18
CA LYS A 78 -10.64 1.73 -12.51
C LYS A 78 -9.58 2.23 -11.52
N ILE A 79 -8.81 3.26 -11.87
CA ILE A 79 -7.84 3.87 -10.96
C ILE A 79 -8.56 4.48 -9.76
N ALA A 80 -9.64 5.21 -10.00
CA ALA A 80 -10.43 5.85 -8.94
C ALA A 80 -10.98 4.83 -7.94
N GLU A 81 -11.52 3.72 -8.43
CA GLU A 81 -12.02 2.61 -7.61
C GLU A 81 -10.90 1.96 -6.80
N LEU A 82 -9.78 1.61 -7.43
CA LEU A 82 -8.61 1.01 -6.76
C LEU A 82 -8.03 1.90 -5.67
N VAL A 83 -8.10 3.22 -5.87
CA VAL A 83 -7.55 4.22 -4.95
C VAL A 83 -8.59 4.67 -3.93
N GLY A 84 -9.89 4.43 -4.18
CA GLY A 84 -10.99 4.87 -3.32
C GLY A 84 -11.16 6.39 -3.38
N LEU A 85 -11.32 6.95 -4.57
CA LEU A 85 -11.59 8.37 -4.82
C LEU A 85 -13.06 8.55 -5.18
N ASP A 86 -13.77 9.42 -4.44
CA ASP A 86 -15.21 9.70 -4.67
C ASP A 86 -15.41 10.68 -5.82
N GLN A 87 -14.49 11.62 -6.02
CA GLN A 87 -14.49 12.57 -7.14
C GLN A 87 -13.14 12.53 -7.83
N VAL A 88 -13.16 12.40 -9.16
CA VAL A 88 -11.94 12.25 -9.94
C VAL A 88 -11.79 13.43 -10.88
N LYS A 89 -10.75 14.21 -10.65
CA LYS A 89 -10.26 15.20 -11.61
C LYS A 89 -8.88 14.76 -12.10
N VAL A 90 -8.73 14.65 -13.41
CA VAL A 90 -7.51 14.18 -14.06
C VAL A 90 -6.83 15.32 -14.79
N LEU A 91 -5.52 15.42 -14.59
CA LEU A 91 -4.66 16.25 -15.45
C LEU A 91 -4.00 15.34 -16.49
N ASP A 92 -4.39 15.49 -17.75
CA ASP A 92 -3.80 14.74 -18.86
C ASP A 92 -2.81 15.62 -19.63
N ILE A 93 -1.53 15.27 -19.58
CA ILE A 93 -0.41 16.02 -20.14
C ILE A 93 0.10 15.34 -21.41
N SER A 94 0.18 16.11 -22.49
CA SER A 94 0.76 15.70 -23.77
C SER A 94 1.85 16.66 -24.24
N PHE A 95 2.62 16.21 -25.21
CA PHE A 95 3.68 16.97 -25.87
C PHE A 95 3.40 17.17 -27.38
N SER A 96 2.15 16.97 -27.82
CA SER A 96 1.76 17.20 -29.23
C SER A 96 1.75 18.68 -29.56
N ASP A 97 2.19 19.06 -30.76
CA ASP A 97 2.12 20.45 -31.26
C ASP A 97 0.75 20.82 -31.87
N GLU A 98 -0.15 19.83 -32.00
CA GLU A 98 -1.49 20.05 -32.57
C GLU A 98 -2.40 20.69 -31.52
N ALA A 99 -3.14 21.73 -31.95
CA ALA A 99 -4.10 22.38 -31.04
C ALA A 99 -5.19 21.42 -30.60
N SER A 100 -5.41 21.31 -29.30
CA SER A 100 -6.43 20.43 -28.75
C SER A 100 -7.78 21.15 -28.67
N ASN A 101 -8.82 20.46 -29.18
CA ASN A 101 -10.23 20.82 -28.97
C ASN A 101 -10.92 19.80 -28.02
N ALA A 102 -10.17 18.89 -27.41
CA ALA A 102 -10.72 17.89 -26.51
C ALA A 102 -11.04 18.53 -25.15
N SER A 103 -12.32 18.61 -24.80
CA SER A 103 -12.76 18.99 -23.45
C SER A 103 -13.62 17.86 -22.87
N PHE A 104 -13.22 17.34 -21.73
CA PHE A 104 -13.97 16.33 -20.99
C PHE A 104 -14.36 16.91 -19.63
N GLU A 105 -15.52 16.53 -19.09
CA GLU A 105 -16.01 17.08 -17.81
C GLU A 105 -15.05 16.83 -16.63
N THR A 106 -14.33 15.72 -16.65
CA THR A 106 -13.46 15.29 -15.52
C THR A 106 -11.98 15.29 -15.85
N ILE A 107 -11.60 15.59 -17.11
CA ILE A 107 -10.21 15.51 -17.58
C ILE A 107 -9.80 16.88 -18.13
N ASP A 108 -8.90 17.54 -17.42
CA ASP A 108 -8.23 18.75 -17.90
C ASP A 108 -7.04 18.32 -18.76
N TYR A 109 -7.15 18.55 -20.06
CA TYR A 109 -6.12 18.27 -21.03
C TYR A 109 -5.21 19.46 -21.24
N ILE A 110 -3.89 19.25 -21.16
CA ILE A 110 -2.90 20.27 -21.46
C ILE A 110 -1.81 19.76 -22.40
N GLN A 111 -1.35 20.68 -23.26
CA GLN A 111 -0.13 20.48 -24.04
C GLN A 111 1.01 21.24 -23.39
N LEU A 112 2.06 20.53 -23.03
CA LEU A 112 3.18 21.09 -22.31
C LEU A 112 4.43 21.10 -23.20
N HIS A 113 5.03 22.27 -23.37
CA HIS A 113 6.29 22.45 -24.08
C HIS A 113 7.21 23.38 -23.31
N PRO A 114 8.53 23.26 -23.43
CA PRO A 114 9.45 24.28 -22.94
C PRO A 114 9.07 25.62 -23.53
N ASN A 115 8.92 26.67 -22.73
CA ASN A 115 8.57 28.02 -23.12
C ASN A 115 7.11 28.30 -23.57
N LYS A 116 6.16 27.38 -23.32
CA LYS A 116 4.75 27.62 -23.55
C LYS A 116 4.01 27.77 -22.20
N ASP A 117 3.16 28.79 -22.11
CA ASP A 117 2.38 29.05 -20.89
C ASP A 117 1.33 27.94 -20.66
N VAL A 118 1.18 27.54 -19.41
CA VAL A 118 0.14 26.59 -18.98
C VAL A 118 -1.12 27.35 -18.54
N PRO A 119 -2.30 26.72 -18.65
CA PRO A 119 -3.55 27.26 -18.12
C PRO A 119 -3.44 27.66 -16.64
N GLU A 120 -4.14 28.72 -16.25
CA GLU A 120 -4.06 29.30 -14.90
C GLU A 120 -4.45 28.33 -13.79
N ASN A 121 -5.44 27.45 -14.03
CA ASN A 121 -5.85 26.40 -13.09
C ASN A 121 -4.71 25.40 -12.80
N VAL A 122 -3.96 25.01 -13.82
CA VAL A 122 -2.82 24.10 -13.68
C VAL A 122 -1.62 24.80 -13.04
N SER A 123 -1.37 26.05 -13.43
CA SER A 123 -0.30 26.87 -12.84
C SER A 123 -0.54 27.15 -11.35
N LYS A 124 -1.80 27.29 -10.91
CA LYS A 124 -2.15 27.39 -9.48
C LYS A 124 -1.90 26.10 -8.73
N ALA A 125 -2.26 24.95 -9.31
CA ALA A 125 -2.04 23.64 -8.69
C ALA A 125 -0.55 23.24 -8.67
N PHE A 126 0.19 23.60 -9.73
CA PHE A 126 1.59 23.23 -9.94
C PHE A 126 2.42 24.46 -10.43
N PRO A 127 2.76 25.41 -9.56
CA PRO A 127 3.42 26.66 -9.95
C PRO A 127 4.74 26.48 -10.69
N GLU A 128 5.45 25.39 -10.45
CA GLU A 128 6.79 25.13 -10.99
C GLU A 128 6.75 24.33 -12.30
N ILE A 129 5.57 23.89 -12.76
CA ILE A 129 5.45 22.91 -13.87
C ILE A 129 6.15 23.36 -15.17
N ASN A 130 6.12 24.65 -15.47
CA ASN A 130 6.78 25.23 -16.65
C ASN A 130 8.31 25.15 -16.61
N SER A 131 8.89 25.16 -15.42
CA SER A 131 10.35 25.11 -15.22
C SER A 131 10.90 23.68 -15.12
N VAL A 132 10.02 22.68 -15.06
CA VAL A 132 10.40 21.28 -14.89
C VAL A 132 10.97 20.68 -16.17
N ILE A 133 10.39 21.05 -17.32
CA ILE A 133 10.80 20.57 -18.62
C ILE A 133 11.77 21.54 -19.28
N TYR A 134 12.89 21.02 -19.74
CA TYR A 134 13.93 21.77 -20.44
C TYR A 134 14.62 20.92 -21.48
N ASP A 135 15.12 21.57 -22.52
CA ASP A 135 15.87 20.91 -23.59
C ASP A 135 17.28 20.55 -23.15
N VAL A 136 17.76 19.41 -23.61
CA VAL A 136 19.09 18.88 -23.28
C VAL A 136 19.83 18.58 -24.57
N THR A 137 21.12 18.86 -24.59
CA THR A 137 21.99 18.61 -25.76
C THR A 137 22.26 17.12 -25.99
N ASP A 138 22.47 16.33 -24.93
CA ASP A 138 22.69 14.87 -24.97
C ASP A 138 21.51 14.14 -24.34
N GLN A 139 20.49 13.87 -25.16
CA GLN A 139 19.24 13.22 -24.72
C GLN A 139 19.46 11.78 -24.26
N ASP A 140 20.34 11.02 -24.92
CA ASP A 140 20.56 9.62 -24.60
C ASP A 140 21.24 9.44 -23.24
N SER A 141 22.16 10.32 -22.88
CA SER A 141 22.79 10.36 -21.56
C SER A 141 21.79 10.77 -20.47
N GLU A 142 20.99 11.79 -20.74
CA GLU A 142 20.00 12.27 -19.76
C GLU A 142 18.88 11.26 -19.54
N ILE A 143 18.37 10.57 -20.57
CA ILE A 143 17.40 9.48 -20.44
C ILE A 143 17.94 8.36 -19.55
N LYS A 144 19.20 7.95 -19.75
CA LYS A 144 19.83 6.91 -18.91
C LYS A 144 19.96 7.36 -17.45
N LYS A 145 20.34 8.60 -17.22
CA LYS A 145 20.45 9.21 -15.89
C LYS A 145 19.11 9.27 -15.18
N LEU A 146 18.08 9.84 -15.85
CA LEU A 146 16.73 9.97 -15.28
C LEU A 146 16.11 8.61 -14.98
N ASN A 147 16.25 7.63 -15.86
CA ASN A 147 15.76 6.27 -15.61
C ASN A 147 16.46 5.61 -14.42
N LYS A 148 17.76 5.80 -14.25
CA LYS A 148 18.50 5.29 -13.08
C LYS A 148 18.02 5.96 -11.80
N GLU A 149 17.85 7.27 -11.80
CA GLU A 149 17.35 8.03 -10.65
C GLU A 149 15.92 7.60 -10.30
N LEU A 150 15.00 7.53 -11.27
CA LEU A 150 13.62 7.09 -11.06
C LEU A 150 13.55 5.67 -10.50
N THR A 151 14.38 4.75 -11.03
CA THR A 151 14.43 3.38 -10.52
C THR A 151 14.87 3.33 -9.06
N GLN A 152 15.93 4.06 -8.71
CA GLN A 152 16.42 4.12 -7.33
C GLN A 152 15.37 4.66 -6.36
N LEU A 153 14.63 5.66 -6.79
CA LEU A 153 13.59 6.29 -6.00
C LEU A 153 12.36 5.42 -5.84
N PHE A 154 11.91 4.80 -6.92
CA PHE A 154 10.82 3.84 -6.87
C PHE A 154 11.14 2.72 -5.87
N MET A 155 12.35 2.16 -5.93
CA MET A 155 12.81 1.15 -4.99
C MET A 155 12.85 1.66 -3.54
N LYS A 156 13.32 2.89 -3.33
CA LYS A 156 13.35 3.52 -2.00
C LYS A 156 11.93 3.74 -1.46
N LYS A 157 11.02 4.28 -2.26
CA LYS A 157 9.62 4.55 -1.88
C LYS A 157 8.88 3.23 -1.61
N GLN A 158 9.06 2.21 -2.44
CA GLN A 158 8.50 0.87 -2.25
C GLN A 158 9.02 0.22 -0.95
N LYS A 159 10.32 0.31 -0.67
CA LYS A 159 10.91 -0.21 0.58
C LYS A 159 10.36 0.50 1.81
N SER A 160 10.19 1.83 1.74
CA SER A 160 9.58 2.63 2.81
C SER A 160 8.13 2.24 3.04
N MET A 161 7.33 2.08 1.98
CA MET A 161 5.94 1.64 2.08
C MET A 161 5.81 0.23 2.67
N ARG A 162 6.60 -0.73 2.18
CA ARG A 162 6.64 -2.09 2.77
C ARG A 162 7.00 -2.05 4.25
N LYS A 163 7.94 -1.19 4.66
CA LYS A 163 8.29 -1.02 6.07
C LYS A 163 7.12 -0.46 6.89
N LYS A 164 6.41 0.56 6.39
CA LYS A 164 5.22 1.13 7.05
C LYS A 164 4.09 0.11 7.16
N ILE A 165 3.79 -0.64 6.09
CA ILE A 165 2.78 -1.70 6.08
C ILE A 165 3.15 -2.79 7.08
N ASN A 166 4.39 -3.27 7.09
CA ASN A 166 4.84 -4.29 8.04
C ASN A 166 4.80 -3.79 9.48
N GLN A 167 5.16 -2.53 9.74
CA GLN A 167 5.06 -1.94 11.08
C GLN A 167 3.61 -1.75 11.53
N GLY A 168 2.72 -1.33 10.64
CA GLY A 168 1.28 -1.25 10.91
C GLY A 168 0.69 -2.62 11.23
N ARG A 169 0.99 -3.64 10.41
CA ARG A 169 0.56 -5.03 10.65
C ARG A 169 1.07 -5.60 11.96
N LEU A 170 2.33 -5.33 12.31
CA LEU A 170 2.89 -5.77 13.60
C LEU A 170 2.19 -5.10 14.78
N LYS A 171 1.79 -3.83 14.64
CA LYS A 171 1.10 -3.10 15.71
C LYS A 171 -0.36 -3.53 15.91
N GLU A 172 -1.09 -3.80 14.84
CA GLU A 172 -2.50 -4.22 14.92
C GLU A 172 -2.68 -5.69 15.30
N ASN A 173 -1.88 -6.59 14.74
CA ASN A 173 -2.09 -8.03 14.90
C ASN A 173 -1.37 -8.66 16.10
N LEU A 174 -0.26 -8.09 16.59
CA LEU A 174 0.46 -8.64 17.73
C LEU A 174 -0.22 -8.32 19.07
N CYS A 175 -0.95 -7.21 19.18
CA CYS A 175 -1.29 -6.67 20.48
C CYS A 175 -2.48 -7.35 21.18
N VAL A 176 -3.53 -7.75 20.48
CA VAL A 176 -4.76 -8.18 21.15
C VAL A 176 -5.02 -9.69 21.04
N THR A 177 -4.93 -10.26 19.86
CA THR A 177 -5.36 -11.64 19.61
C THR A 177 -4.39 -12.70 20.14
N PHE A 178 -3.08 -12.40 20.21
CA PHE A 178 -2.07 -13.37 20.62
C PHE A 178 -1.38 -13.02 21.93
N VAL A 179 -1.09 -11.75 22.18
CA VAL A 179 -0.40 -11.32 23.40
C VAL A 179 -1.27 -11.53 24.64
N VAL A 180 -2.57 -11.25 24.54
CA VAL A 180 -3.48 -11.43 25.68
C VAL A 180 -3.59 -12.90 26.12
N PRO A 181 -3.89 -13.87 25.24
CA PRO A 181 -3.89 -15.29 25.63
C PRO A 181 -2.53 -15.75 26.17
N CYS A 182 -1.42 -15.29 25.58
CA CYS A 182 -0.09 -15.60 26.05
C CYS A 182 0.15 -15.10 27.48
N ILE A 183 -0.21 -13.88 27.78
CA ILE A 183 -0.09 -13.30 29.13
C ILE A 183 -0.95 -14.09 30.11
N ILE A 184 -2.18 -14.46 29.73
CA ILE A 184 -3.08 -15.26 30.60
C ILE A 184 -2.43 -16.61 30.89
N CYS A 185 -1.87 -17.32 29.91
CA CYS A 185 -1.20 -18.60 30.11
C CYS A 185 0.00 -18.50 31.08
N VAL A 186 0.82 -17.45 30.92
CA VAL A 186 1.96 -17.19 31.80
C VAL A 186 1.50 -16.91 33.24
N LEU A 187 0.49 -16.04 33.40
CA LEU A 187 -0.06 -15.70 34.70
C LEU A 187 -0.69 -16.93 35.39
N MET A 188 -1.44 -17.76 34.65
CA MET A 188 -2.01 -18.97 35.18
C MET A 188 -0.94 -19.99 35.57
N TRP A 189 0.10 -20.17 34.78
CA TRP A 189 1.24 -21.01 35.13
C TRP A 189 1.94 -20.52 36.40
N ALA A 190 2.21 -19.23 36.51
CA ALA A 190 2.79 -18.65 37.71
C ALA A 190 1.87 -18.83 38.94
N ALA A 191 0.57 -18.60 38.78
CA ALA A 191 -0.40 -18.82 39.87
C ALA A 191 -0.45 -20.23 40.37
N VAL A 192 -0.44 -21.24 39.48
CA VAL A 192 -0.37 -22.66 39.87
C VAL A 192 0.88 -22.95 40.70
N ASN A 193 2.06 -22.52 40.24
CA ASN A 193 3.32 -22.81 40.93
C ASN A 193 3.47 -22.06 42.26
N ILE A 194 3.11 -20.78 42.31
CA ILE A 194 3.14 -19.97 43.52
C ILE A 194 2.17 -20.55 44.57
N MET A 195 0.95 -20.87 44.15
CA MET A 195 -0.06 -21.39 45.07
C MET A 195 0.26 -22.81 45.58
N ALA A 196 0.83 -23.65 44.71
CA ALA A 196 1.33 -24.97 45.11
C ALA A 196 2.45 -24.85 46.17
N TYR A 197 3.37 -23.91 45.97
CA TYR A 197 4.46 -23.64 46.93
C TYR A 197 3.91 -23.08 48.27
N VAL A 198 3.02 -22.11 48.23
CA VAL A 198 2.47 -21.45 49.45
C VAL A 198 1.61 -22.41 50.26
N LEU A 199 0.81 -23.26 49.60
CA LEU A 199 -0.10 -24.21 50.26
C LEU A 199 0.54 -25.56 50.58
N ASP A 200 1.81 -25.75 50.26
CA ASP A 200 2.56 -27.02 50.40
C ASP A 200 1.78 -28.19 49.74
N THR A 201 1.26 -27.96 48.55
CA THR A 201 0.43 -28.91 47.82
C THR A 201 1.08 -29.26 46.47
N ASP A 202 0.60 -30.37 45.88
CA ASP A 202 1.03 -30.74 44.54
C ASP A 202 0.49 -29.83 43.47
N SER A 203 1.30 -29.51 42.47
CA SER A 203 0.94 -28.61 41.35
C SER A 203 -0.26 -29.12 40.56
N ILE A 204 -0.48 -30.43 40.46
CA ILE A 204 -1.63 -31.03 39.78
C ILE A 204 -2.93 -30.71 40.53
N ASN A 205 -2.94 -30.91 41.84
CA ASN A 205 -4.10 -30.62 42.69
C ASN A 205 -4.42 -29.13 42.68
N THR A 206 -3.40 -28.27 42.72
CA THR A 206 -3.53 -26.82 42.59
C THR A 206 -4.10 -26.41 41.24
N ALA A 207 -3.64 -27.02 40.16
CA ALA A 207 -4.17 -26.76 38.81
C ALA A 207 -5.64 -27.17 38.68
N ILE A 208 -6.02 -28.33 39.25
CA ILE A 208 -7.43 -28.77 39.30
C ILE A 208 -8.27 -27.78 40.11
N PHE A 209 -7.78 -27.30 41.23
CA PHE A 209 -8.45 -26.29 42.04
C PHE A 209 -8.67 -25.00 41.24
N LEU A 210 -7.68 -24.52 40.48
CA LEU A 210 -7.74 -23.35 39.67
C LEU A 210 -8.55 -23.51 38.35
N GLY A 211 -9.09 -24.68 38.08
CA GLY A 211 -9.98 -24.90 36.93
C GLY A 211 -9.39 -25.70 35.77
N ALA A 212 -8.32 -26.49 36.00
CA ALA A 212 -7.83 -27.42 35.00
C ALA A 212 -8.90 -28.45 34.61
N TYR A 213 -8.74 -29.01 33.40
CA TYR A 213 -9.63 -30.06 32.92
C TYR A 213 -9.52 -31.29 33.85
N TYR A 214 -10.64 -31.68 34.42
CA TYR A 214 -10.77 -32.91 35.21
C TYR A 214 -12.13 -33.55 34.95
N LYS A 215 -12.13 -34.76 34.38
CA LYS A 215 -13.33 -35.43 33.88
C LYS A 215 -14.46 -35.49 34.89
N ALA A 216 -14.17 -35.90 36.14
CA ALA A 216 -15.17 -36.07 37.20
C ALA A 216 -15.91 -34.75 37.53
N PHE A 217 -15.22 -33.60 37.54
CA PHE A 217 -15.84 -32.31 37.80
C PHE A 217 -16.79 -31.89 36.67
N ILE A 218 -16.50 -32.33 35.43
CA ILE A 218 -17.36 -32.01 34.29
C ILE A 218 -18.58 -32.92 34.28
N THR A 219 -18.40 -34.24 34.48
CA THR A 219 -19.48 -35.20 34.30
C THR A 219 -20.39 -35.32 35.52
N ILE A 220 -19.88 -35.14 36.74
CA ILE A 220 -20.64 -35.27 37.97
C ILE A 220 -21.13 -33.93 38.49
N PHE A 221 -20.26 -32.91 38.45
CA PHE A 221 -20.54 -31.60 39.02
C PHE A 221 -20.94 -30.54 37.96
N HIS A 222 -21.02 -30.92 36.67
CA HIS A 222 -21.43 -30.08 35.54
C HIS A 222 -20.59 -28.80 35.39
N GLN A 223 -19.30 -28.81 35.76
CA GLN A 223 -18.40 -27.67 35.68
C GLN A 223 -17.84 -27.51 34.28
N PHE A 224 -18.69 -27.19 33.30
CA PHE A 224 -18.33 -27.06 31.87
C PHE A 224 -17.34 -25.95 31.57
N PHE A 225 -17.24 -24.91 32.41
CA PHE A 225 -16.25 -23.85 32.26
C PHE A 225 -14.80 -24.35 32.20
N ARG A 226 -14.55 -25.57 32.83
CA ARG A 226 -13.23 -26.20 32.82
C ARG A 226 -12.76 -26.65 31.42
N LEU A 227 -13.68 -26.78 30.47
CA LEU A 227 -13.33 -27.05 29.08
C LEU A 227 -12.61 -25.84 28.47
N PHE A 228 -12.98 -24.66 28.90
CA PHE A 228 -12.37 -23.40 28.44
C PHE A 228 -11.14 -23.03 29.27
N THR A 229 -11.25 -23.03 30.61
CA THR A 229 -10.15 -22.61 31.50
C THR A 229 -8.96 -23.57 31.45
N GLY A 230 -9.21 -24.85 31.21
CA GLY A 230 -8.17 -25.86 31.08
C GLY A 230 -7.16 -25.59 29.95
N GLY A 231 -7.58 -24.91 28.90
CA GLY A 231 -6.71 -24.50 27.80
C GLY A 231 -5.63 -23.44 28.17
N PHE A 232 -5.83 -22.74 29.27
CA PHE A 232 -4.90 -21.72 29.78
C PHE A 232 -3.98 -22.24 30.92
N ILE A 233 -4.26 -23.40 31.48
CA ILE A 233 -3.51 -23.95 32.60
C ILE A 233 -2.41 -24.88 32.11
N HIS A 234 -1.17 -24.58 32.50
CA HIS A 234 0.03 -25.30 32.11
C HIS A 234 0.79 -25.76 33.35
N LEU A 235 1.09 -27.06 33.45
CA LEU A 235 1.82 -27.63 34.56
C LEU A 235 3.34 -27.51 34.41
N GLY A 236 3.86 -27.64 33.19
CA GLY A 236 5.28 -27.61 32.92
C GLY A 236 5.70 -26.42 32.07
N LEU A 237 6.88 -25.86 32.35
CA LEU A 237 7.46 -24.74 31.59
C LEU A 237 7.66 -25.12 30.12
N LEU A 238 8.12 -26.31 29.80
CA LEU A 238 8.33 -26.75 28.43
C LEU A 238 7.01 -26.83 27.65
N HIS A 239 5.95 -27.33 28.26
CA HIS A 239 4.62 -27.40 27.67
C HIS A 239 4.08 -25.99 27.40
N LEU A 240 4.25 -25.06 28.35
CA LEU A 240 3.91 -23.65 28.17
C LEU A 240 4.65 -23.06 26.96
N LEU A 241 5.98 -23.25 26.89
CA LEU A 241 6.80 -22.71 25.80
C LEU A 241 6.39 -23.25 24.42
N CYS A 242 6.16 -24.57 24.32
CA CYS A 242 5.70 -25.17 23.06
C CYS A 242 4.36 -24.61 22.61
N ASN A 243 3.40 -24.41 23.51
CA ASN A 243 2.11 -23.83 23.20
C ASN A 243 2.21 -22.35 22.83
N MET A 244 3.10 -21.58 23.44
CA MET A 244 3.38 -20.21 23.09
C MET A 244 3.95 -20.08 21.68
N ILE A 245 4.90 -20.96 21.31
CA ILE A 245 5.47 -21.00 19.95
C ILE A 245 4.38 -21.34 18.93
N ALA A 246 3.60 -22.40 19.19
CA ALA A 246 2.50 -22.80 18.31
C ALA A 246 1.46 -21.69 18.14
N LEU A 247 1.07 -21.02 19.23
CA LEU A 247 0.13 -19.89 19.19
C LEU A 247 0.69 -18.71 18.40
N PHE A 248 1.99 -18.43 18.52
CA PHE A 248 2.66 -17.38 17.77
C PHE A 248 2.71 -17.71 16.26
N ASP A 249 3.03 -18.94 15.88
CA ASP A 249 3.10 -19.35 14.47
C ASP A 249 1.71 -19.37 13.81
N ILE A 250 0.71 -19.96 14.49
CA ILE A 250 -0.69 -19.93 14.02
C ILE A 250 -1.18 -18.48 13.88
N GLY A 251 -0.86 -17.65 14.84
CA GLY A 251 -1.24 -16.25 14.81
C GLY A 251 -0.66 -15.47 13.66
N LYS A 252 0.56 -15.77 13.30
CA LYS A 252 1.24 -15.20 12.14
C LYS A 252 0.59 -15.61 10.81
N GLU A 253 0.13 -16.86 10.71
CA GLU A 253 -0.57 -17.36 9.52
C GLU A 253 -1.98 -16.79 9.41
N ILE A 254 -2.76 -16.71 10.49
CA ILE A 254 -4.09 -16.09 10.50
C ILE A 254 -4.00 -14.60 10.09
N GLY A 255 -3.00 -13.88 10.62
CA GLY A 255 -2.76 -12.49 10.24
C GLY A 255 -2.37 -12.29 8.75
N ARG A 256 -1.89 -13.34 8.06
CA ARG A 256 -1.62 -13.32 6.62
C ARG A 256 -2.85 -13.61 5.76
N ALA A 257 -3.78 -14.41 6.27
CA ALA A 257 -4.96 -14.85 5.52
C ALA A 257 -6.07 -13.80 5.41
N HIS A 258 -6.01 -12.72 6.18
CA HIS A 258 -6.99 -11.62 6.20
C HIS A 258 -6.52 -10.38 5.40
N VAL A 259 -5.65 -10.56 4.41
CA VAL A 259 -5.17 -9.47 3.52
C VAL A 259 -5.42 -9.84 2.04
#